data_0c116980e9a649a22a8d2a1ad5280b52
#
_entry.id   0c116980e9a649a22a8d2a1ad5280b52
#
_cell.length_a   1.000
_cell.length_b   1.000
_cell.length_c   1.000
_cell.angle_alpha   90.00
_cell.angle_beta   90.00
_cell.angle_gamma   90.00
#
_symmetry.space_group_name_H-M   'P 1'
#
loop_
_entity.id
_entity.type
_entity.pdbx_description
1 polymer ?
#
loop_
_entity_poly.entity_id
_entity_poly.type
_entity_poly.pdbx_seq_one_letter_code
_entity_poly.pdbx_strand_id
1 'polypeptide(L)' 'MTTHIVAIDQGTTSTRAVVVDHAGAIVSVGQHPHEQIFPKAGWVEHDPMEIWHNTQEVIGQALGKAGLTRHDVA' A
#
# COMPACT_ATOMS: atom_id res chain seq x y z
N MET A 1 15.20 -13.44 8.48
CA MET A 1 15.73 -13.38 7.11
C MET A 1 14.73 -12.73 6.20
N THR A 2 15.14 -11.79 5.39
CA THR A 2 14.27 -11.12 4.42
C THR A 2 14.08 -12.02 3.21
N THR A 3 12.84 -12.40 2.93
CA THR A 3 12.51 -13.31 1.82
C THR A 3 11.67 -12.64 0.74
N HIS A 4 11.10 -11.47 1.05
CA HIS A 4 10.17 -10.78 0.17
C HIS A 4 10.43 -9.28 0.18
N ILE A 5 9.90 -8.61 -0.81
CA ILE A 5 9.93 -7.14 -0.93
C ILE A 5 8.50 -6.64 -0.96
N VAL A 6 8.22 -5.55 -0.24
CA VAL A 6 6.95 -4.83 -0.34
C VAL A 6 7.20 -3.57 -1.16
N ALA A 7 6.51 -3.45 -2.27
CA ALA A 7 6.52 -2.25 -3.10
C ALA A 7 5.24 -1.46 -2.86
N ILE A 8 5.39 -0.16 -2.65
CA ILE A 8 4.25 0.74 -2.44
C ILE A 8 4.01 1.52 -3.72
N ASP A 9 2.78 1.40 -4.24
CA ASP A 9 2.32 2.17 -5.38
C ASP A 9 1.25 3.14 -4.88
N GLN A 10 1.58 4.40 -4.81
CA GLN A 10 0.70 5.43 -4.30
C GLN A 10 0.21 6.31 -5.44
N GLY A 11 -1.07 6.15 -5.78
CA GLY A 11 -1.71 6.91 -6.83
C GLY A 11 -2.61 8.01 -6.30
N THR A 12 -3.27 8.73 -7.20
CA THR A 12 -4.20 9.81 -6.87
C THR A 12 -5.44 9.28 -6.16
N THR A 13 -5.89 8.09 -6.52
CA THR A 13 -7.16 7.53 -6.05
C THR A 13 -7.01 6.40 -5.03
N SER A 14 -5.80 5.82 -4.90
CA SER A 14 -5.58 4.70 -4.00
C SER A 14 -4.12 4.52 -3.63
N THR A 15 -3.88 3.82 -2.53
CA THR A 15 -2.57 3.28 -2.16
C THR A 15 -2.62 1.77 -2.31
N ARG A 16 -1.57 1.20 -2.89
CA ARG A 16 -1.46 -0.25 -3.09
C ARG A 16 -0.11 -0.73 -2.59
N ALA A 17 -0.12 -1.85 -1.86
CA ALA A 17 1.10 -2.56 -1.47
C ALA A 17 1.16 -3.88 -2.22
N VAL A 18 2.30 -4.16 -2.84
CA VAL A 18 2.52 -5.38 -3.60
C VAL A 18 3.65 -6.14 -2.93
N VAL A 19 3.42 -7.40 -2.57
CA VAL A 19 4.45 -8.27 -2.01
C VAL A 19 5.02 -9.13 -3.13
N VAL A 20 6.34 -9.06 -3.28
CA VAL A 20 7.05 -9.75 -4.36
C VAL A 20 8.09 -10.68 -3.73
N ASP A 21 8.20 -11.89 -4.25
CA ASP A 21 9.22 -12.84 -3.80
C ASP A 21 10.56 -12.57 -4.49
N HIS A 22 11.58 -13.34 -4.10
CA HIS A 22 12.93 -13.17 -4.64
C HIS A 22 13.06 -13.55 -6.13
N ALA A 23 12.06 -14.23 -6.69
CA ALA A 23 12.02 -14.57 -8.10
C ALA A 23 11.28 -13.49 -8.93
N GLY A 24 10.77 -12.44 -8.28
CA GLY A 24 10.04 -11.37 -8.95
C GLY A 24 8.56 -11.63 -9.13
N ALA A 25 8.02 -12.71 -8.56
CA ALA A 25 6.60 -13.01 -8.68
C ALA A 25 5.79 -12.26 -7.62
N ILE A 26 4.63 -11.74 -8.02
CA ILE A 26 3.70 -11.09 -7.10
C ILE A 26 3.00 -12.16 -6.28
N VAL A 27 3.15 -12.07 -4.95
CA VAL A 27 2.59 -13.04 -4.01
C VAL A 27 1.27 -12.55 -3.43
N SER A 28 1.16 -11.24 -3.19
CA SER A 28 -0.01 -10.67 -2.53
C SER A 28 -0.13 -9.19 -2.86
N VAL A 29 -1.36 -8.65 -2.77
CA VAL A 29 -1.65 -7.22 -2.98
C VAL A 29 -2.64 -6.76 -1.92
N GLY A 30 -2.37 -5.61 -1.31
CA GLY A 30 -3.32 -4.88 -0.48
C GLY A 30 -3.62 -3.54 -1.14
N GLN A 31 -4.86 -3.06 -1.07
CA GLN A 31 -5.26 -1.81 -1.71
C GLN A 31 -6.32 -1.10 -0.88
N HIS A 32 -6.22 0.23 -0.83
CA HIS A 32 -7.20 1.08 -0.14
C HIS A 32 -7.40 2.36 -0.95
N PRO A 33 -8.65 2.72 -1.27
CA PRO A 33 -8.91 3.99 -1.95
C PRO A 33 -8.68 5.17 -1.03
N HIS A 34 -8.28 6.31 -1.61
CA HIS A 34 -8.14 7.57 -0.90
C HIS A 34 -9.41 8.41 -1.03
N GLU A 35 -9.75 9.12 0.03
CA GLU A 35 -10.73 10.18 -0.06
C GLU A 35 -10.11 11.36 -0.80
N GLN A 36 -10.82 11.88 -1.80
CA GLN A 36 -10.41 13.07 -2.53
C GLN A 36 -11.14 14.27 -1.97
N ILE A 37 -10.40 15.31 -1.62
CA ILE A 37 -10.94 16.55 -1.05
C ILE A 37 -11.00 17.59 -2.15
N PHE A 38 -12.16 18.23 -2.32
CA PHE A 38 -12.39 19.25 -3.35
C PHE A 38 -12.74 20.60 -2.69
N PRO A 39 -11.75 21.35 -2.19
CA PRO A 39 -12.01 22.61 -1.49
C PRO A 39 -12.56 23.71 -2.42
N LYS A 40 -12.28 23.61 -3.71
CA LYS A 40 -12.80 24.47 -4.77
C LYS A 40 -13.07 23.66 -6.02
N ALA A 41 -13.92 24.19 -6.90
CA ALA A 41 -14.20 23.55 -8.17
C ALA A 41 -12.91 23.33 -8.96
N GLY A 42 -12.66 22.10 -9.38
CA GLY A 42 -11.47 21.70 -10.13
C GLY A 42 -10.21 21.47 -9.29
N TRP A 43 -10.27 21.63 -7.98
CA TRP A 43 -9.16 21.38 -7.08
C TRP A 43 -9.34 20.05 -6.36
N VAL A 44 -8.24 19.28 -6.25
CA VAL A 44 -8.22 18.01 -5.53
C VAL A 44 -7.08 18.07 -4.53
N GLU A 45 -7.40 17.74 -3.28
CA GLU A 45 -6.40 17.62 -2.22
C GLU A 45 -6.52 16.24 -1.56
N HIS A 46 -5.43 15.80 -0.94
CA HIS A 46 -5.40 14.61 -0.10
C HIS A 46 -4.91 14.99 1.30
N ASP A 47 -5.47 14.32 2.31
CA ASP A 47 -5.00 14.43 3.67
C ASP A 47 -3.74 13.56 3.84
N PRO A 48 -2.57 14.14 4.19
CA PRO A 48 -1.34 13.37 4.36
C PRO A 48 -1.47 12.27 5.42
N MET A 49 -2.22 12.51 6.46
CA MET A 49 -2.41 11.51 7.53
C MET A 49 -3.27 10.34 7.05
N GLU A 50 -4.26 10.60 6.22
CA GLU A 50 -5.06 9.53 5.61
C GLU A 50 -4.19 8.66 4.70
N ILE A 51 -3.34 9.29 3.88
CA ILE A 51 -2.42 8.56 3.00
C ILE A 51 -1.49 7.67 3.81
N TRP A 52 -0.94 8.21 4.90
CA TRP A 52 -0.07 7.43 5.80
C TRP A 52 -0.80 6.25 6.43
N HIS A 53 -2.01 6.48 6.93
CA HIS A 53 -2.86 5.43 7.49
C HIS A 53 -3.15 4.35 6.48
N ASN A 54 -3.55 4.75 5.27
CA ASN A 54 -3.87 3.80 4.20
C ASN A 54 -2.64 2.99 3.78
N THR A 55 -1.47 3.62 3.76
CA THR A 55 -0.21 2.93 3.45
C THR A 55 0.07 1.83 4.47
N GLN A 56 -0.06 2.13 5.76
CA GLN A 56 0.13 1.13 6.82
C GLN A 56 -0.90 0.00 6.71
N GLU A 57 -2.14 0.34 6.42
CA GLU A 57 -3.22 -0.64 6.30
C GLU A 57 -3.01 -1.59 5.13
N VAL A 58 -2.64 -1.08 3.95
CA VAL A 58 -2.42 -1.93 2.78
C VAL A 58 -1.20 -2.84 2.93
N ILE A 59 -0.16 -2.37 3.63
CA ILE A 59 0.99 -3.21 3.96
C ILE A 59 0.53 -4.38 4.84
N GLY A 60 -0.24 -4.07 5.89
CA GLY A 60 -0.78 -5.10 6.79
C GLY A 60 -1.67 -6.09 6.05
N GLN A 61 -2.54 -5.62 5.15
CA GLN A 61 -3.39 -6.49 4.33
C GLN A 61 -2.56 -7.42 3.46
N ALA A 62 -1.59 -6.87 2.74
CA ALA A 62 -0.76 -7.65 1.82
C ALA A 62 0.06 -8.71 2.55
N LEU A 63 0.66 -8.35 3.67
CA LEU A 63 1.42 -9.29 4.49
C LEU A 63 0.52 -10.37 5.10
N GLY A 64 -0.64 -9.98 5.61
CA GLY A 64 -1.60 -10.92 6.19
C GLY A 64 -2.09 -11.96 5.18
N LYS A 65 -2.40 -11.54 3.96
CA LYS A 65 -2.83 -12.45 2.89
C LYS A 65 -1.74 -13.43 2.50
N ALA A 66 -0.48 -13.01 2.55
CA ALA A 66 0.66 -13.84 2.20
C ALA A 66 1.14 -14.70 3.38
N GLY A 67 0.59 -14.51 4.58
CA GLY A 67 1.06 -15.20 5.78
C GLY A 67 2.43 -14.75 6.25
N LEU A 68 2.81 -13.52 5.95
CA LEU A 68 4.13 -12.97 6.25
C LEU A 68 4.03 -11.93 7.38
N THR A 69 5.18 -11.62 7.98
CA THR A 69 5.32 -10.56 8.95
C THR A 69 6.29 -9.51 8.42
N ARG A 70 6.38 -8.37 9.10
CA ARG A 70 7.32 -7.31 8.73
C ARG A 70 8.78 -7.77 8.73
N HIS A 71 9.09 -8.86 9.42
CA HIS A 71 10.45 -9.41 9.47
C HIS A 71 10.83 -10.19 8.21
N ASP A 72 9.85 -10.53 7.38
CA ASP A 72 10.04 -11.29 6.15
C ASP A 72 10.26 -10.40 4.94
N VAL A 73 10.13 -9.09 5.08
CA VAL A 73 10.13 -8.14 3.95
C VAL A 73 11.15 -7.02 4.12
N ALA A 74 11.53 -6.48 3.00
CA ALA A 74 12.34 -5.27 2.92
C ALA A 74 11.53 -4.13 2.33
#